data_dae765009e5871f50a748d0010a9f9b2
#
_entry.id   dae765009e5871f50a748d0010a9f9b2
#
_cell.length_a   1.000
_cell.length_b   1.000
_cell.length_c   1.000
_cell.angle_alpha   90.00
_cell.angle_beta   90.00
_cell.angle_gamma   90.00
#
_symmetry.space_group_name_H-M   'P 1'
#
loop_
_entity.id
_entity.type
_entity.pdbx_description
1 polymer ?
#
loop_
_entity_poly.entity_id
_entity_poly.type
_entity_poly.pdbx_seq_one_letter_code
_entity_poly.pdbx_strand_id
1 'polypeptide(L)'
;MDFKEDIYSIIKLSLELNHSIIVENNDDYAIVDDKKAGIAYLALNKVGLDSFPLFTKSKKLERTVCVISLYDYDLFAHPEFRSHFKVNQYRYVGEPFELSGKYDIAPITMDDYDYLFNKYTHVDNREEYVKGAISRGMLKVTMDNKIVAFIGEHPEHTIGLLYVDEAYRHQGIARELEKAMINKFLKEGKEAINHVELDNVYSNMLQNSYKGMKKDEGYIDWYFNRI
;
A
#
# COMPACT_ATOMS: atom_id res chain seq x y z
N MET A 1 -6.93 -7.33 20.88
CA MET A 1 -5.67 -7.50 20.12
C MET A 1 -4.73 -6.35 20.44
N ASP A 2 -3.43 -6.57 20.42
CA ASP A 2 -2.40 -5.53 20.66
C ASP A 2 -1.56 -5.20 19.41
N PHE A 3 -1.92 -5.78 18.28
CA PHE A 3 -1.28 -5.60 16.96
C PHE A 3 0.25 -5.80 16.97
N LYS A 4 0.79 -6.69 17.82
CA LYS A 4 2.23 -6.92 17.93
C LYS A 4 2.84 -7.54 16.67
N GLU A 5 2.08 -8.38 15.99
CA GLU A 5 2.56 -9.06 14.78
C GLU A 5 2.80 -8.09 13.63
N ASP A 6 3.82 -8.36 12.87
CA ASP A 6 4.30 -7.51 11.78
C ASP A 6 3.24 -7.28 10.68
N ILE A 7 2.38 -8.26 10.44
CA ILE A 7 1.29 -8.16 9.45
C ILE A 7 0.31 -7.00 9.73
N TYR A 8 0.22 -6.54 10.98
CA TYR A 8 -0.63 -5.41 11.40
C TYR A 8 0.07 -4.04 11.34
N SER A 9 1.24 -3.94 10.72
CA SER A 9 2.05 -2.70 10.68
C SER A 9 1.29 -1.49 10.16
N ILE A 10 0.45 -1.64 9.11
CA ILE A 10 -0.34 -0.52 8.60
C ILE A 10 -1.39 -0.02 9.59
N ILE A 11 -1.99 -0.92 10.41
CA ILE A 11 -2.92 -0.53 11.49
C ILE A 11 -2.15 0.21 12.59
N LYS A 12 -0.99 -0.31 13.02
CA LYS A 12 -0.14 0.35 14.02
C LYS A 12 0.22 1.77 13.58
N LEU A 13 0.72 1.90 12.36
CA LEU A 13 1.11 3.19 11.80
C LEU A 13 -0.07 4.17 11.74
N SER A 14 -1.24 3.74 11.29
CA SER A 14 -2.43 4.58 11.23
C SER A 14 -2.89 5.05 12.62
N LEU A 15 -2.79 4.21 13.64
CA LEU A 15 -3.08 4.56 15.03
C LEU A 15 -2.04 5.53 15.60
N GLU A 16 -0.75 5.31 15.38
CA GLU A 16 0.35 6.18 15.83
C GLU A 16 0.26 7.59 15.21
N LEU A 17 -0.17 7.68 13.96
CA LEU A 17 -0.39 8.95 13.28
C LEU A 17 -1.70 9.64 13.68
N ASN A 18 -2.51 9.05 14.56
CA ASN A 18 -3.85 9.50 14.93
C ASN A 18 -4.81 9.66 13.73
N HIS A 19 -4.65 8.82 12.71
CA HIS A 19 -5.54 8.76 11.54
C HIS A 19 -6.75 7.86 11.81
N SER A 20 -6.59 6.89 12.70
CA SER A 20 -7.56 5.86 12.99
C SER A 20 -8.06 5.89 14.43
N ILE A 21 -9.25 5.35 14.62
CA ILE A 21 -9.83 5.02 15.92
C ILE A 21 -10.16 3.53 15.99
N ILE A 22 -9.96 2.94 17.16
CA ILE A 22 -10.41 1.58 17.42
C ILE A 22 -11.92 1.63 17.70
N VAL A 23 -12.72 1.00 16.83
CA VAL A 23 -14.17 0.92 16.96
C VAL A 23 -14.56 -0.25 17.87
N GLU A 24 -13.85 -1.36 17.72
CA GLU A 24 -14.04 -2.58 18.51
C GLU A 24 -12.73 -3.34 18.62
N ASN A 25 -12.44 -3.91 19.79
CA ASN A 25 -11.24 -4.69 20.02
C ASN A 25 -11.45 -5.71 21.12
N ASN A 26 -11.07 -6.96 20.84
CA ASN A 26 -11.00 -8.07 21.80
C ASN A 26 -9.85 -9.00 21.43
N ASP A 27 -9.75 -10.18 22.05
CA ASP A 27 -8.65 -11.13 21.78
C ASP A 27 -8.75 -11.79 20.39
N ASP A 28 -9.96 -11.91 19.85
CA ASP A 28 -10.26 -12.64 18.62
C ASP A 28 -10.16 -11.76 17.37
N TYR A 29 -10.55 -10.47 17.47
CA TYR A 29 -10.54 -9.53 16.35
C TYR A 29 -10.50 -8.06 16.80
N ALA A 30 -10.22 -7.18 15.84
CA ALA A 30 -10.39 -5.74 15.99
C ALA A 30 -10.97 -5.11 14.72
N ILE A 31 -11.76 -4.05 14.90
CA ILE A 31 -12.25 -3.18 13.83
C ILE A 31 -11.67 -1.78 14.07
N VAL A 32 -10.95 -1.26 13.09
CA VAL A 32 -10.28 0.04 13.17
C VAL A 32 -10.74 0.89 11.99
N ASP A 33 -11.16 2.10 12.28
CA ASP A 33 -11.68 3.06 11.28
C ASP A 33 -10.63 4.14 11.01
N ASP A 34 -10.03 4.10 9.82
CA ASP A 34 -9.13 5.13 9.30
C ASP A 34 -9.90 6.08 8.37
N LYS A 35 -10.49 7.10 8.97
CA LYS A 35 -11.26 8.11 8.23
C LYS A 35 -10.41 8.92 7.27
N LYS A 36 -9.12 9.09 7.55
CA LYS A 36 -8.23 9.87 6.70
C LYS A 36 -7.88 9.12 5.42
N ALA A 37 -7.66 7.82 5.51
CA ALA A 37 -7.43 6.96 4.34
C ALA A 37 -8.74 6.49 3.67
N GLY A 38 -9.89 6.56 4.38
CA GLY A 38 -11.16 6.00 3.92
C GLY A 38 -11.17 4.47 3.96
N ILE A 39 -10.53 3.88 4.98
CA ILE A 39 -10.32 2.44 5.10
C ILE A 39 -10.82 1.94 6.45
N ALA A 40 -11.67 0.92 6.44
CA ALA A 40 -11.96 0.14 7.64
C ALA A 40 -11.07 -1.11 7.65
N TYR A 41 -10.20 -1.22 8.65
CA TYR A 41 -9.41 -2.43 8.88
C TYR A 41 -10.20 -3.42 9.73
N LEU A 42 -10.25 -4.66 9.27
CA LEU A 42 -10.72 -5.82 10.03
C LEU A 42 -9.54 -6.74 10.31
N ALA A 43 -9.00 -6.67 11.51
CA ALA A 43 -7.93 -7.55 11.97
C ALA A 43 -8.53 -8.81 12.61
N LEU A 44 -8.09 -9.99 12.18
CA LEU A 44 -8.56 -11.29 12.67
C LEU A 44 -7.39 -12.04 13.32
N ASN A 45 -7.61 -12.57 14.53
CA ASN A 45 -6.60 -13.27 15.33
C ASN A 45 -7.10 -14.64 15.85
N LYS A 46 -8.06 -15.25 15.18
CA LYS A 46 -8.63 -16.51 15.60
C LYS A 46 -9.00 -17.42 14.44
N VAL A 47 -8.55 -18.67 14.51
CA VAL A 47 -8.93 -19.70 13.54
C VAL A 47 -10.43 -19.99 13.61
N GLY A 48 -11.08 -20.09 12.44
CA GLY A 48 -12.49 -20.46 12.34
C GLY A 48 -13.48 -19.40 12.86
N LEU A 49 -13.01 -18.14 13.00
CA LEU A 49 -13.89 -17.02 13.33
C LEU A 49 -14.86 -16.77 12.15
N ASP A 50 -16.16 -16.67 12.46
CA ASP A 50 -17.13 -16.20 11.46
C ASP A 50 -16.88 -14.71 11.17
N SER A 51 -16.13 -14.47 10.10
CA SER A 51 -15.68 -13.14 9.71
C SER A 51 -16.74 -12.32 8.95
N PHE A 52 -17.78 -12.96 8.42
CA PHE A 52 -18.79 -12.29 7.60
C PHE A 52 -19.60 -11.19 8.34
N PRO A 53 -20.11 -11.40 9.57
CA PRO A 53 -20.78 -10.33 10.32
C PRO A 53 -19.84 -9.16 10.63
N LEU A 54 -18.57 -9.44 10.94
CA LEU A 54 -17.56 -8.43 11.25
C LEU A 54 -17.22 -7.61 10.01
N PHE A 55 -17.05 -8.28 8.87
CA PHE A 55 -16.85 -7.66 7.59
C PHE A 55 -18.00 -6.73 7.20
N THR A 56 -19.25 -7.19 7.36
CA THR A 56 -20.44 -6.37 7.11
C THR A 56 -20.49 -5.13 8.01
N LYS A 57 -20.01 -5.26 9.25
CA LYS A 57 -19.91 -4.13 10.19
C LYS A 57 -18.82 -3.14 9.75
N SER A 58 -17.64 -3.62 9.36
CA SER A 58 -16.54 -2.80 8.86
C SER A 58 -16.93 -2.04 7.60
N LYS A 59 -17.62 -2.68 6.66
CA LYS A 59 -18.15 -2.08 5.44
C LYS A 59 -19.09 -0.88 5.68
N LYS A 60 -19.79 -0.86 6.81
CA LYS A 60 -20.66 0.28 7.15
C LYS A 60 -19.89 1.53 7.58
N LEU A 61 -18.61 1.38 7.95
CA LEU A 61 -17.76 2.49 8.34
C LEU A 61 -17.19 3.18 7.12
N GLU A 62 -16.57 2.41 6.24
CA GLU A 62 -15.83 2.96 5.10
C GLU A 62 -16.09 2.16 3.81
N ARG A 63 -15.80 2.78 2.65
CA ARG A 63 -15.98 2.17 1.33
C ARG A 63 -14.96 1.09 1.01
N THR A 64 -13.76 1.24 1.53
CA THR A 64 -12.68 0.26 1.39
C THR A 64 -12.56 -0.51 2.69
N VAL A 65 -12.52 -1.83 2.61
CA VAL A 65 -12.25 -2.70 3.76
C VAL A 65 -10.96 -3.47 3.48
N CYS A 66 -10.01 -3.38 4.42
CA CYS A 66 -8.81 -4.19 4.42
C CYS A 66 -8.93 -5.24 5.53
N VAL A 67 -8.97 -6.50 5.14
CA VAL A 67 -8.97 -7.63 6.08
C VAL A 67 -7.56 -8.13 6.25
N ILE A 68 -7.10 -8.22 7.49
CA ILE A 68 -5.76 -8.68 7.85
C ILE A 68 -5.89 -9.81 8.85
N SER A 69 -5.29 -10.96 8.58
CA SER A 69 -5.38 -12.14 9.43
C SER A 69 -4.05 -12.88 9.53
N LEU A 70 -3.74 -13.40 10.72
CA LEU A 70 -2.65 -14.36 10.93
C LEU A 70 -3.00 -15.75 10.42
N TYR A 71 -4.27 -16.05 10.25
CA TYR A 71 -4.77 -17.37 9.90
C TYR A 71 -5.57 -17.31 8.61
N ASP A 72 -5.59 -18.41 7.86
CA ASP A 72 -6.46 -18.52 6.70
C ASP A 72 -7.93 -18.37 7.13
N TYR A 73 -8.67 -17.61 6.36
CA TYR A 73 -10.07 -17.32 6.61
C TYR A 73 -10.85 -17.37 5.29
N ASP A 74 -12.09 -17.80 5.39
CA ASP A 74 -13.00 -17.87 4.25
C ASP A 74 -13.91 -16.64 4.24
N LEU A 75 -13.46 -15.58 3.58
CA LEU A 75 -14.31 -14.48 3.18
C LEU A 75 -14.68 -14.68 1.73
N PHE A 76 -15.88 -15.16 1.51
CA PHE A 76 -16.44 -15.29 0.17
C PHE A 76 -16.33 -13.95 -0.58
N ALA A 77 -16.04 -14.03 -1.87
CA ALA A 77 -16.15 -12.90 -2.77
C ALA A 77 -17.58 -12.33 -2.66
N HIS A 78 -17.74 -11.27 -1.88
CA HIS A 78 -19.05 -10.70 -1.65
C HIS A 78 -19.49 -9.99 -2.93
N PRO A 79 -20.66 -10.29 -3.50
CA PRO A 79 -21.10 -9.75 -4.80
C PRO A 79 -21.23 -8.23 -4.83
N GLU A 80 -21.26 -7.58 -3.68
CA GLU A 80 -21.30 -6.12 -3.55
C GLU A 80 -19.94 -5.44 -3.75
N PHE A 81 -18.82 -6.19 -3.69
CA PHE A 81 -17.50 -5.66 -3.95
C PHE A 81 -17.10 -5.90 -5.40
N ARG A 82 -16.90 -4.83 -6.15
CA ARG A 82 -16.54 -4.89 -7.57
C ARG A 82 -15.09 -5.24 -7.81
N SER A 83 -14.24 -5.05 -6.82
CA SER A 83 -12.85 -5.48 -6.87
C SER A 83 -12.40 -5.98 -5.50
N HIS A 84 -11.72 -7.10 -5.56
CA HIS A 84 -11.12 -7.77 -4.42
C HIS A 84 -9.79 -8.33 -4.89
N PHE A 85 -8.74 -8.14 -4.11
CA PHE A 85 -7.45 -8.75 -4.39
C PHE A 85 -6.67 -9.05 -3.11
N LYS A 86 -5.96 -10.16 -3.15
CA LYS A 86 -5.06 -10.61 -2.09
C LYS A 86 -3.66 -10.07 -2.33
N VAL A 87 -2.98 -9.66 -1.26
CA VAL A 87 -1.63 -9.14 -1.35
C VAL A 87 -0.67 -9.83 -0.40
N ASN A 88 0.59 -9.87 -0.79
CA ASN A 88 1.70 -10.07 0.12
C ASN A 88 2.09 -8.72 0.72
N GLN A 89 2.32 -8.67 2.03
CA GLN A 89 2.97 -7.54 2.68
C GLN A 89 4.47 -7.79 2.74
N TYR A 90 5.24 -6.79 2.30
CA TYR A 90 6.69 -6.77 2.41
C TYR A 90 7.11 -5.57 3.25
N ARG A 91 8.06 -5.77 4.16
CA ARG A 91 8.67 -4.71 4.98
C ARG A 91 10.18 -4.71 4.82
N TYR A 92 10.72 -3.53 4.64
CA TYR A 92 12.17 -3.36 4.59
C TYR A 92 12.73 -3.13 6.01
N VAL A 93 13.70 -3.95 6.41
CA VAL A 93 14.33 -3.93 7.75
C VAL A 93 15.85 -3.78 7.63
N GLY A 94 16.34 -3.02 6.67
CA GLY A 94 17.76 -2.81 6.40
C GLY A 94 18.19 -1.35 6.54
N GLU A 95 19.47 -1.12 6.30
CA GLU A 95 20.03 0.22 6.18
C GLU A 95 19.61 0.89 4.87
N PRO A 96 19.63 2.23 4.77
CA PRO A 96 19.33 2.92 3.53
C PRO A 96 20.19 2.39 2.36
N PHE A 97 19.56 2.25 1.20
CA PHE A 97 20.23 1.80 0.00
C PHE A 97 21.20 2.85 -0.55
N GLU A 98 22.35 2.41 -1.03
CA GLU A 98 23.15 3.18 -1.96
C GLU A 98 22.47 3.19 -3.34
N LEU A 99 22.23 4.40 -3.87
CA LEU A 99 21.67 4.58 -5.19
C LEU A 99 22.79 4.59 -6.24
N SER A 100 22.51 4.05 -7.42
CA SER A 100 23.51 3.96 -8.50
C SER A 100 23.95 5.31 -9.08
N GLY A 101 23.14 6.35 -8.88
CA GLY A 101 23.33 7.66 -9.52
C GLY A 101 23.09 7.67 -11.03
N LYS A 102 22.65 6.55 -11.60
CA LYS A 102 22.39 6.42 -13.04
C LYS A 102 21.18 7.24 -13.52
N TYR A 103 20.21 7.44 -12.65
CA TYR A 103 18.96 8.10 -12.98
C TYR A 103 18.80 9.39 -12.17
N ASP A 104 18.32 10.44 -12.81
CA ASP A 104 17.89 11.67 -12.13
C ASP A 104 16.53 11.42 -11.46
N ILE A 105 16.56 11.17 -10.14
CA ILE A 105 15.37 10.92 -9.32
C ILE A 105 15.02 12.22 -8.60
N ALA A 106 13.85 12.77 -8.91
CA ALA A 106 13.39 14.05 -8.38
C ALA A 106 11.98 13.90 -7.77
N PRO A 107 11.58 14.80 -6.84
CA PRO A 107 10.21 14.88 -6.39
C PRO A 107 9.23 15.21 -7.54
N ILE A 108 8.05 14.62 -7.47
CA ILE A 108 6.89 15.05 -8.27
C ILE A 108 6.28 16.29 -7.59
N THR A 109 5.91 17.28 -8.40
CA THR A 109 5.25 18.51 -7.96
C THR A 109 3.88 18.67 -8.62
N MET A 110 3.13 19.70 -8.25
CA MET A 110 1.85 19.99 -8.89
C MET A 110 1.98 20.35 -10.38
N ASP A 111 3.16 20.77 -10.85
CA ASP A 111 3.43 20.99 -12.27
C ASP A 111 3.36 19.70 -13.10
N ASP A 112 3.53 18.54 -12.44
CA ASP A 112 3.45 17.22 -13.06
C ASP A 112 2.03 16.61 -13.00
N TYR A 113 1.05 17.34 -12.42
CA TYR A 113 -0.29 16.84 -12.16
C TYR A 113 -0.97 16.27 -13.40
N ASP A 114 -0.97 17.00 -14.51
CA ASP A 114 -1.65 16.59 -15.75
C ASP A 114 -1.09 15.28 -16.30
N TYR A 115 0.23 15.07 -16.18
CA TYR A 115 0.86 13.81 -16.59
C TYR A 115 0.35 12.65 -15.74
N LEU A 116 0.36 12.78 -14.42
CA LEU A 116 -0.12 11.74 -13.50
C LEU A 116 -1.61 11.48 -13.68
N PHE A 117 -2.41 12.56 -13.78
CA PHE A 117 -3.84 12.45 -13.97
C PHE A 117 -4.20 11.64 -15.21
N ASN A 118 -3.44 11.77 -16.30
CA ASN A 118 -3.65 10.99 -17.52
C ASN A 118 -3.17 9.54 -17.41
N LYS A 119 -2.25 9.23 -16.50
CA LYS A 119 -1.77 7.86 -16.26
C LYS A 119 -2.67 7.07 -15.29
N TYR A 120 -3.27 7.73 -14.31
CA TYR A 120 -4.16 7.10 -13.33
C TYR A 120 -5.63 7.09 -13.79
N THR A 121 -5.99 6.15 -14.68
CA THR A 121 -7.36 6.11 -15.26
C THR A 121 -8.33 5.21 -14.48
N HIS A 122 -7.86 4.46 -13.47
CA HIS A 122 -8.63 3.38 -12.84
C HIS A 122 -9.07 3.68 -11.39
N VAL A 123 -8.94 4.92 -10.93
CA VAL A 123 -9.22 5.32 -9.53
C VAL A 123 -10.46 6.18 -9.48
N ASP A 124 -11.38 5.86 -8.57
CA ASP A 124 -12.51 6.74 -8.24
C ASP A 124 -11.99 8.04 -7.59
N ASN A 125 -12.68 9.16 -7.79
CA ASN A 125 -12.23 10.48 -7.33
C ASN A 125 -10.78 10.79 -7.74
N ARG A 126 -10.45 10.48 -8.99
CA ARG A 126 -9.09 10.54 -9.54
C ARG A 126 -8.36 11.85 -9.25
N GLU A 127 -9.05 12.97 -9.31
CA GLU A 127 -8.45 14.30 -9.04
C GLU A 127 -7.94 14.38 -7.60
N GLU A 128 -8.77 14.05 -6.64
CA GLU A 128 -8.43 14.07 -5.21
C GLU A 128 -7.33 13.04 -4.90
N TYR A 129 -7.44 11.86 -5.48
CA TYR A 129 -6.45 10.79 -5.30
C TYR A 129 -5.05 11.21 -5.79
N VAL A 130 -4.96 11.77 -7.01
CA VAL A 130 -3.67 12.20 -7.59
C VAL A 130 -3.08 13.38 -6.81
N LYS A 131 -3.88 14.39 -6.46
CA LYS A 131 -3.44 15.50 -5.61
C LYS A 131 -2.95 15.01 -4.24
N GLY A 132 -3.69 14.07 -3.63
CA GLY A 132 -3.30 13.44 -2.38
C GLY A 132 -1.99 12.67 -2.49
N ALA A 133 -1.79 11.89 -3.56
CA ALA A 133 -0.55 11.16 -3.81
C ALA A 133 0.65 12.10 -3.96
N ILE A 134 0.51 13.20 -4.73
CA ILE A 134 1.56 14.22 -4.86
C ILE A 134 1.89 14.82 -3.49
N SER A 135 0.88 15.16 -2.69
CA SER A 135 1.09 15.78 -1.37
C SER A 135 1.79 14.86 -0.37
N ARG A 136 1.61 13.54 -0.47
CA ARG A 136 2.33 12.53 0.34
C ARG A 136 3.79 12.36 -0.10
N GLY A 137 4.17 12.86 -1.27
CA GLY A 137 5.54 12.90 -1.76
C GLY A 137 5.90 11.76 -2.69
N MET A 138 5.57 11.91 -3.96
CA MET A 138 5.97 11.01 -5.04
C MET A 138 7.36 11.35 -5.59
N LEU A 139 8.01 10.36 -6.19
CA LEU A 139 9.28 10.51 -6.90
C LEU A 139 9.11 10.17 -8.39
N LYS A 140 9.90 10.81 -9.25
CA LYS A 140 9.94 10.56 -10.69
C LYS A 140 11.36 10.34 -11.21
N VAL A 141 11.45 9.66 -12.35
CA VAL A 141 12.64 9.68 -13.22
C VAL A 141 12.27 10.40 -14.51
N THR A 142 13.13 11.34 -14.90
CA THR A 142 13.01 12.10 -16.16
C THR A 142 14.14 11.70 -17.10
N MET A 143 13.80 11.42 -18.37
CA MET A 143 14.74 11.19 -19.46
C MET A 143 14.28 11.99 -20.68
N ASP A 144 15.21 12.68 -21.34
CA ASP A 144 14.91 13.53 -22.51
C ASP A 144 13.78 14.55 -22.24
N ASN A 145 13.79 15.17 -21.06
CA ASN A 145 12.78 16.10 -20.55
C ASN A 145 11.34 15.51 -20.45
N LYS A 146 11.22 14.19 -20.37
CA LYS A 146 9.91 13.51 -20.18
C LYS A 146 9.96 12.65 -18.93
N ILE A 147 8.86 12.65 -18.16
CA ILE A 147 8.70 11.70 -17.07
C ILE A 147 8.50 10.31 -17.67
N VAL A 148 9.40 9.38 -17.36
CA VAL A 148 9.37 8.00 -17.86
C VAL A 148 8.99 6.99 -16.78
N ALA A 149 9.08 7.39 -15.51
CA ALA A 149 8.70 6.52 -14.39
C ALA A 149 8.37 7.35 -13.15
N PHE A 150 7.55 6.80 -12.26
CA PHE A 150 7.25 7.38 -10.96
C PHE A 150 6.88 6.31 -9.93
N ILE A 151 6.95 6.69 -8.66
CA ILE A 151 6.55 5.90 -7.49
C ILE A 151 5.96 6.82 -6.43
N GLY A 152 5.10 6.32 -5.56
CA GLY A 152 4.46 7.12 -4.52
C GLY A 152 4.06 6.34 -3.29
N GLU A 153 3.30 7.01 -2.45
CA GLU A 153 2.76 6.51 -1.19
C GLU A 153 1.23 6.46 -1.28
N HIS A 154 0.64 5.31 -0.96
CA HIS A 154 -0.81 5.14 -0.84
C HIS A 154 -1.38 5.85 0.39
N PRO A 155 -2.71 6.08 0.47
CA PRO A 155 -3.33 6.71 1.65
C PRO A 155 -3.05 6.00 2.97
N GLU A 156 -2.91 4.68 2.94
CA GLU A 156 -2.58 3.82 4.09
C GLU A 156 -1.07 3.77 4.40
N HIS A 157 -0.28 4.63 3.78
CA HIS A 157 1.16 4.74 3.97
C HIS A 157 1.98 3.55 3.47
N THR A 158 1.47 2.76 2.53
CA THR A 158 2.29 1.76 1.82
C THR A 158 2.97 2.37 0.59
N ILE A 159 4.18 1.90 0.28
CA ILE A 159 4.89 2.25 -0.95
C ILE A 159 4.18 1.56 -2.11
N GLY A 160 3.89 2.30 -3.17
CA GLY A 160 3.25 1.78 -4.37
C GLY A 160 3.19 2.81 -5.49
N LEU A 161 2.12 2.77 -6.29
CA LEU A 161 1.96 3.68 -7.42
C LEU A 161 3.16 3.63 -8.38
N LEU A 162 3.88 2.49 -8.43
CA LEU A 162 5.06 2.31 -9.27
C LEU A 162 4.65 2.13 -10.73
N TYR A 163 5.14 3.04 -11.56
CA TYR A 163 4.94 3.01 -13.00
C TYR A 163 6.26 3.21 -13.73
N VAL A 164 6.48 2.46 -14.80
CA VAL A 164 7.58 2.66 -15.75
C VAL A 164 7.03 2.52 -17.16
N ASP A 165 7.25 3.54 -18.00
CA ASP A 165 6.84 3.52 -19.41
C ASP A 165 7.45 2.30 -20.11
N GLU A 166 6.69 1.64 -20.98
CA GLU A 166 7.11 0.39 -21.64
C GLU A 166 8.44 0.45 -22.32
N ALA A 167 8.70 1.55 -23.03
CA ALA A 167 9.96 1.76 -23.74
C ALA A 167 11.19 1.83 -22.83
N TYR A 168 10.97 2.04 -21.52
CA TYR A 168 12.04 2.21 -20.52
C TYR A 168 12.09 1.07 -19.50
N ARG A 169 11.27 0.02 -19.67
CA ARG A 169 11.30 -1.16 -18.79
C ARG A 169 12.60 -1.95 -18.97
N HIS A 170 12.85 -2.86 -18.04
CA HIS A 170 14.02 -3.75 -18.00
C HIS A 170 15.39 -3.05 -17.92
N GLN A 171 15.42 -1.75 -17.60
CA GLN A 171 16.63 -0.96 -17.45
C GLN A 171 17.03 -0.71 -15.98
N GLY A 172 16.26 -1.25 -15.01
CA GLY A 172 16.54 -1.09 -13.58
C GLY A 172 15.87 0.15 -12.93
N ILE A 173 15.10 0.94 -13.70
CA ILE A 173 14.46 2.18 -13.20
C ILE A 173 13.54 1.91 -12.02
N ALA A 174 12.67 0.89 -12.11
CA ALA A 174 11.75 0.51 -11.02
C ALA A 174 12.52 0.25 -9.72
N ARG A 175 13.62 -0.51 -9.81
CA ARG A 175 14.48 -0.83 -8.66
C ARG A 175 15.09 0.40 -8.01
N GLU A 176 15.60 1.33 -8.81
CA GLU A 176 16.22 2.55 -8.26
C GLU A 176 15.18 3.49 -7.66
N LEU A 177 14.00 3.64 -8.27
CA LEU A 177 12.90 4.42 -7.71
C LEU A 177 12.42 3.85 -6.38
N GLU A 178 12.26 2.52 -6.30
CA GLU A 178 11.81 1.88 -5.08
C GLU A 178 12.84 2.01 -3.95
N LYS A 179 14.14 1.82 -4.23
CA LYS A 179 15.20 2.11 -3.26
C LYS A 179 15.15 3.56 -2.76
N ALA A 180 14.98 4.51 -3.67
CA ALA A 180 14.87 5.92 -3.31
C ALA A 180 13.65 6.19 -2.42
N MET A 181 12.51 5.54 -2.70
CA MET A 181 11.30 5.68 -1.90
C MET A 181 11.45 5.02 -0.53
N ILE A 182 12.06 3.84 -0.45
CA ILE A 182 12.40 3.19 0.83
C ILE A 182 13.32 4.12 1.65
N ASN A 183 14.37 4.67 1.05
CA ASN A 183 15.27 5.61 1.73
C ASN A 183 14.53 6.85 2.25
N LYS A 184 13.57 7.37 1.48
CA LYS A 184 12.70 8.48 1.90
C LYS A 184 11.91 8.10 3.15
N PHE A 185 11.27 6.92 3.17
CA PHE A 185 10.51 6.43 4.32
C PHE A 185 11.38 6.29 5.56
N LEU A 186 12.54 5.63 5.43
CA LEU A 186 13.50 5.48 6.54
C LEU A 186 13.96 6.84 7.09
N LYS A 187 14.25 7.81 6.21
CA LYS A 187 14.63 9.17 6.60
C LYS A 187 13.52 9.91 7.35
N GLU A 188 12.27 9.62 7.03
CA GLU A 188 11.08 10.15 7.70
C GLU A 188 10.72 9.40 8.99
N GLY A 189 11.48 8.35 9.35
CA GLY A 189 11.20 7.49 10.49
C GLY A 189 9.99 6.58 10.31
N LYS A 190 9.58 6.35 9.06
CA LYS A 190 8.47 5.47 8.70
C LYS A 190 8.95 4.06 8.38
N GLU A 191 8.13 3.05 8.69
CA GLU A 191 8.35 1.70 8.14
C GLU A 191 8.10 1.70 6.63
N ALA A 192 9.01 1.11 5.86
CA ALA A 192 8.86 0.96 4.42
C ALA A 192 8.11 -0.34 4.13
N ILE A 193 6.80 -0.22 3.89
CA ILE A 193 5.86 -1.32 3.67
C ILE A 193 5.36 -1.28 2.23
N ASN A 194 5.33 -2.44 1.57
CA ASN A 194 4.76 -2.61 0.23
C ASN A 194 3.66 -3.67 0.28
N HIS A 195 2.55 -3.41 -0.40
CA HIS A 195 1.53 -4.42 -0.71
C HIS A 195 1.63 -4.80 -2.18
N VAL A 196 1.81 -6.08 -2.45
CA VAL A 196 1.96 -6.61 -3.81
C VAL A 196 0.95 -7.72 -4.04
N GLU A 197 0.12 -7.57 -5.08
CA GLU A 197 -0.85 -8.61 -5.46
C GLU A 197 -0.18 -9.96 -5.65
N LEU A 198 -0.83 -11.06 -5.24
CA LEU A 198 -0.24 -12.40 -5.24
C LEU A 198 0.20 -12.83 -6.65
N ASP A 199 -0.55 -12.45 -7.67
CA ASP A 199 -0.32 -12.80 -9.07
C ASP A 199 0.63 -11.84 -9.81
N ASN A 200 1.02 -10.73 -9.18
CA ASN A 200 2.02 -9.81 -9.74
C ASN A 200 3.44 -10.36 -9.59
N VAL A 201 3.78 -11.31 -10.47
CA VAL A 201 5.06 -12.05 -10.44
C VAL A 201 6.26 -11.11 -10.46
N TYR A 202 6.24 -10.08 -11.30
CA TYR A 202 7.39 -9.16 -11.46
C TYR A 202 7.63 -8.32 -10.21
N SER A 203 6.57 -7.78 -9.59
CA SER A 203 6.71 -7.01 -8.35
C SER A 203 7.13 -7.90 -7.19
N ASN A 204 6.55 -9.11 -7.06
CA ASN A 204 6.97 -10.07 -6.04
C ASN A 204 8.45 -10.48 -6.20
N MET A 205 8.94 -10.70 -7.43
CA MET A 205 10.36 -10.95 -7.70
C MET A 205 11.24 -9.76 -7.33
N LEU A 206 10.78 -8.54 -7.58
CA LEU A 206 11.51 -7.33 -7.23
C LEU A 206 11.67 -7.24 -5.71
N GLN A 207 10.59 -7.39 -4.93
CA GLN A 207 10.65 -7.38 -3.46
C GLN A 207 11.62 -8.44 -2.93
N ASN A 208 11.49 -9.69 -3.38
CA ASN A 208 12.34 -10.80 -2.94
C ASN A 208 13.82 -10.64 -3.33
N SER A 209 14.15 -9.71 -4.23
CA SER A 209 15.53 -9.45 -4.67
C SER A 209 16.30 -8.49 -3.78
N TYR A 210 15.63 -7.79 -2.86
CA TYR A 210 16.30 -6.86 -1.95
C TYR A 210 16.81 -7.58 -0.70
N LYS A 211 18.08 -7.38 -0.38
CA LYS A 211 18.61 -7.78 0.93
C LYS A 211 17.98 -6.88 1.99
N GLY A 212 17.35 -7.51 3.00
CA GLY A 212 16.65 -6.79 4.07
C GLY A 212 15.15 -6.63 3.85
N MET A 213 14.60 -7.00 2.68
CA MET A 213 13.17 -7.11 2.49
C MET A 213 12.66 -8.41 3.14
N LYS A 214 11.63 -8.31 3.95
CA LYS A 214 10.94 -9.45 4.57
C LYS A 214 9.50 -9.49 4.09
N LYS A 215 9.03 -10.68 3.76
CA LYS A 215 7.62 -10.95 3.56
C LYS A 215 7.02 -11.32 4.91
N ASP A 216 5.99 -10.62 5.32
CA ASP A 216 5.29 -10.91 6.57
C ASP A 216 4.37 -12.12 6.41
N GLU A 217 4.25 -12.91 7.48
CA GLU A 217 3.35 -14.07 7.52
C GLU A 217 1.93 -13.60 7.81
N GLY A 218 0.97 -14.13 7.07
CA GLY A 218 -0.45 -13.83 7.21
C GLY A 218 -1.14 -13.57 5.87
N TYR A 219 -2.35 -13.09 5.97
CA TYR A 219 -3.25 -12.89 4.84
C TYR A 219 -3.78 -11.47 4.86
N ILE A 220 -3.75 -10.79 3.71
CA ILE A 220 -4.31 -9.45 3.52
C ILE A 220 -5.19 -9.46 2.29
N ASP A 221 -6.43 -9.04 2.46
CA ASP A 221 -7.42 -8.90 1.41
C ASP A 221 -7.97 -7.49 1.37
N TRP A 222 -7.94 -6.87 0.19
CA TRP A 222 -8.50 -5.58 -0.07
C TRP A 222 -9.84 -5.69 -0.80
N TYR A 223 -10.87 -5.04 -0.26
CA TYR A 223 -12.21 -4.97 -0.81
C TYR A 223 -12.59 -3.53 -1.09
N PHE A 224 -12.84 -3.22 -2.37
CA PHE A 224 -13.22 -1.90 -2.83
C PHE A 224 -14.70 -1.87 -3.19
N ASN A 225 -15.43 -0.94 -2.59
CA ASN A 225 -16.80 -0.66 -2.98
C ASN A 225 -16.76 0.36 -4.11
N ARG A 226 -16.70 -0.09 -5.35
CA ARG A 226 -16.89 0.81 -6.50
C ARG A 226 -18.35 1.21 -6.58
N ILE A 227 -18.60 2.50 -6.55
CA ILE A 227 -19.91 3.10 -6.86
C ILE A 227 -20.20 2.97 -8.35
#